data_d1bfb47df2ada02135383e6910771a2c
#
_entry.id   d1bfb47df2ada02135383e6910771a2c
#
_cell.length_a   1.000
_cell.length_b   1.000
_cell.length_c   1.000
_cell.angle_alpha   90.00
_cell.angle_beta   90.00
_cell.angle_gamma   90.00
#
_symmetry.space_group_name_H-M   'P 1'
#
loop_
_entity.id
_entity.type
_entity.pdbx_description
1 polymer ?
#
loop_
_entity_poly.entity_id
_entity_poly.type
_entity_poly.pdbx_seq_one_letter_code
_entity_poly.pdbx_strand_id
1 'polypeptide(L)'
;QNYDYTLNGVFFHDLKLKEPEVYMDAVGDDLGATVGNIINCSYKLMSQVQPDALLILGDTNSCLSAIAAKRLHIPIFHMEAGNRCKDECLPEETNRRIVDIISDVNMAYSEHARRYLAECGLPKERTYVTGSPMAEVLHDNLKEIEGSDILKKLRLQPKKYILLSAHREENIDTEKNFLSLFTAINRLAEKYDMPILYSCHPRSRKR
;
A
#
# COMPACT_ATOMS: atom_id res chain seq x y z
N GLN A 1 8.22 -4.62 -5.51
CA GLN A 1 7.04 -5.39 -5.09
C GLN A 1 5.92 -5.33 -6.11
N ASN A 2 5.76 -4.26 -6.82
CA ASN A 2 4.82 -4.12 -7.93
C ASN A 2 5.58 -4.23 -9.24
N TYR A 3 5.42 -5.35 -9.94
CA TYR A 3 6.10 -5.64 -11.21
C TYR A 3 5.27 -5.21 -12.43
N ASP A 4 4.01 -4.90 -12.20
CA ASP A 4 3.13 -4.38 -13.24
C ASP A 4 3.34 -2.87 -13.37
N TYR A 5 3.57 -2.39 -14.60
CA TYR A 5 3.77 -0.96 -14.86
C TYR A 5 2.63 -0.11 -14.29
N THR A 6 1.40 -0.59 -14.33
CA THR A 6 0.22 0.13 -13.82
C THR A 6 0.19 0.25 -12.29
N LEU A 7 1.02 -0.51 -11.58
CA LEU A 7 1.15 -0.49 -10.11
C LEU A 7 2.48 0.10 -9.63
N ASN A 8 3.37 0.42 -10.53
CA ASN A 8 4.71 0.92 -10.20
C ASN A 8 5.14 2.06 -11.12
N GLY A 9 5.57 1.78 -12.33
CA GLY A 9 6.18 2.75 -13.23
C GLY A 9 5.28 3.94 -13.54
N VAL A 10 3.98 3.75 -13.68
CA VAL A 10 3.02 4.83 -13.93
C VAL A 10 3.08 5.91 -12.85
N PHE A 11 3.26 5.54 -11.57
CA PHE A 11 3.32 6.50 -10.47
C PHE A 11 4.60 7.32 -10.50
N PHE A 12 5.73 6.72 -10.83
CA PHE A 12 6.98 7.46 -11.00
C PHE A 12 6.85 8.49 -12.11
N HIS A 13 6.25 8.10 -13.24
CA HIS A 13 6.04 8.99 -14.38
C HIS A 13 5.03 10.11 -14.05
N ASP A 14 3.84 9.76 -13.60
CA ASP A 14 2.72 10.71 -13.44
C ASP A 14 2.95 11.68 -12.28
N LEU A 15 3.55 11.21 -11.18
CA LEU A 15 3.91 12.05 -10.03
C LEU A 15 5.30 12.70 -10.18
N LYS A 16 5.97 12.50 -11.32
CA LYS A 16 7.31 13.07 -11.62
C LYS A 16 8.35 12.72 -10.53
N LEU A 17 8.26 11.50 -10.00
CA LEU A 17 9.19 11.01 -8.99
C LEU A 17 10.51 10.56 -9.66
N LYS A 18 11.60 10.70 -8.92
CA LYS A 18 12.89 10.12 -9.32
C LYS A 18 12.79 8.60 -9.31
N GLU A 19 13.32 7.96 -10.34
CA GLU A 19 13.42 6.50 -10.38
C GLU A 19 14.25 5.97 -9.20
N PRO A 20 13.94 4.75 -8.69
CA PRO A 20 14.75 4.11 -7.67
C PRO A 20 16.20 3.95 -8.10
N GLU A 21 17.14 4.20 -7.21
CA GLU A 21 18.57 4.05 -7.50
C GLU A 21 19.00 2.57 -7.55
N VAL A 22 18.30 1.71 -6.81
CA VAL A 22 18.58 0.28 -6.74
C VAL A 22 17.30 -0.55 -6.79
N TYR A 23 17.27 -1.52 -7.67
CA TYR A 23 16.26 -2.57 -7.72
C TYR A 23 16.85 -3.83 -7.10
N MET A 24 16.21 -4.35 -6.04
CA MET A 24 16.74 -5.49 -5.29
C MET A 24 16.36 -6.85 -5.89
N ASP A 25 15.40 -6.88 -6.81
CA ASP A 25 14.89 -8.10 -7.48
C ASP A 25 14.62 -9.25 -6.51
N ALA A 26 13.93 -8.94 -5.41
CA ALA A 26 13.78 -9.84 -4.27
C ALA A 26 12.71 -10.92 -4.46
N VAL A 27 12.05 -11.02 -5.62
CA VAL A 27 11.03 -12.05 -5.87
C VAL A 27 11.67 -13.44 -5.86
N GLY A 28 11.07 -14.34 -5.10
CA GLY A 28 11.40 -15.75 -5.09
C GLY A 28 10.28 -16.59 -5.69
N ASP A 29 10.47 -17.89 -5.72
CA ASP A 29 9.52 -18.85 -6.27
C ASP A 29 8.22 -18.93 -5.45
N ASP A 30 8.30 -18.58 -4.17
CA ASP A 30 7.15 -18.52 -3.26
C ASP A 30 7.24 -17.30 -2.33
N LEU A 31 6.23 -17.14 -1.48
CA LEU A 31 6.16 -16.04 -0.52
C LEU A 31 7.30 -16.10 0.50
N GLY A 32 7.64 -17.28 0.99
CA GLY A 32 8.72 -17.45 1.97
C GLY A 32 10.07 -17.05 1.40
N ALA A 33 10.38 -17.51 0.17
CA ALA A 33 11.57 -17.12 -0.56
C ALA A 33 11.62 -15.61 -0.81
N THR A 34 10.50 -15.02 -1.22
CA THR A 34 10.39 -13.58 -1.45
C THR A 34 10.69 -12.78 -0.18
N VAL A 35 10.08 -13.15 0.96
CA VAL A 35 10.33 -12.49 2.26
C VAL A 35 11.78 -12.64 2.68
N GLY A 36 12.34 -13.86 2.58
CA GLY A 36 13.75 -14.12 2.88
C GLY A 36 14.70 -13.29 2.01
N ASN A 37 14.41 -13.18 0.72
CA ASN A 37 15.19 -12.37 -0.22
C ASN A 37 15.11 -10.87 0.10
N ILE A 38 13.95 -10.35 0.47
CA ILE A 38 13.80 -8.95 0.91
C ILE A 38 14.76 -8.66 2.07
N ILE A 39 14.76 -9.48 3.09
CA ILE A 39 15.65 -9.29 4.26
C ILE A 39 17.11 -9.40 3.86
N ASN A 40 17.47 -10.44 3.09
CA ASN A 40 18.85 -10.68 2.66
C ASN A 40 19.39 -9.57 1.75
N CYS A 41 18.63 -9.18 0.72
CA CYS A 41 19.06 -8.14 -0.20
C CYS A 41 19.14 -6.78 0.50
N SER A 42 18.18 -6.47 1.39
CA SER A 42 18.21 -5.25 2.19
C SER A 42 19.40 -5.20 3.13
N TYR A 43 19.76 -6.32 3.77
CA TYR A 43 20.93 -6.38 4.64
C TYR A 43 22.21 -6.09 3.87
N LYS A 44 22.39 -6.72 2.71
CA LYS A 44 23.56 -6.51 1.84
C LYS A 44 23.66 -5.07 1.38
N LEU A 45 22.53 -4.52 0.86
CA LEU A 45 22.48 -3.15 0.37
C LEU A 45 22.80 -2.13 1.48
N MET A 46 22.15 -2.25 2.64
CA MET A 46 22.38 -1.32 3.75
C MET A 46 23.78 -1.46 4.36
N SER A 47 24.38 -2.65 4.33
CA SER A 47 25.79 -2.84 4.74
C SER A 47 26.78 -2.12 3.82
N GLN A 48 26.43 -1.98 2.53
CA GLN A 48 27.25 -1.27 1.54
C GLN A 48 27.04 0.23 1.58
N VAL A 49 25.75 0.65 1.60
CA VAL A 49 25.36 2.08 1.56
C VAL A 49 25.59 2.77 2.90
N GLN A 50 25.44 2.05 4.01
CA GLN A 50 25.54 2.56 5.39
C GLN A 50 24.68 3.81 5.62
N PRO A 51 23.34 3.73 5.37
CA PRO A 51 22.47 4.90 5.52
C PRO A 51 22.35 5.33 6.98
N ASP A 52 22.17 6.62 7.21
CA ASP A 52 21.97 7.19 8.55
C ASP A 52 20.61 6.80 9.15
N ALA A 53 19.62 6.51 8.31
CA ALA A 53 18.29 6.10 8.72
C ALA A 53 17.56 5.33 7.60
N LEU A 54 16.58 4.51 7.98
CA LEU A 54 15.63 3.86 7.08
C LEU A 54 14.25 4.47 7.27
N LEU A 55 13.66 5.00 6.20
CA LEU A 55 12.26 5.42 6.15
C LEU A 55 11.41 4.35 5.47
N ILE A 56 10.36 3.91 6.15
CA ILE A 56 9.40 2.92 5.64
C ILE A 56 8.04 3.57 5.53
N LEU A 57 7.34 3.31 4.43
CA LEU A 57 5.93 3.68 4.25
C LEU A 57 5.07 2.41 4.13
N GLY A 58 4.13 2.25 5.06
CA GLY A 58 3.13 1.20 5.03
C GLY A 58 3.66 -0.18 5.44
N ASP A 59 3.00 -1.22 4.96
CA ASP A 59 3.02 -2.57 5.53
C ASP A 59 3.14 -3.71 4.50
N THR A 60 3.42 -3.39 3.25
CA THR A 60 3.68 -4.41 2.24
C THR A 60 4.96 -5.20 2.58
N ASN A 61 5.18 -6.37 1.97
CA ASN A 61 6.31 -7.24 2.33
C ASN A 61 7.68 -6.52 2.31
N SER A 62 7.84 -5.46 1.51
CA SER A 62 9.07 -4.66 1.48
C SER A 62 9.40 -3.97 2.82
N CYS A 63 8.38 -3.73 3.66
CA CYS A 63 8.61 -3.15 4.99
C CYS A 63 9.44 -4.06 5.91
N LEU A 64 9.50 -5.37 5.63
CA LEU A 64 10.32 -6.33 6.37
C LEU A 64 11.83 -6.10 6.21
N SER A 65 12.25 -5.20 5.31
CA SER A 65 13.60 -4.63 5.28
C SER A 65 14.00 -3.99 6.62
N ALA A 66 13.01 -3.59 7.44
CA ALA A 66 13.21 -3.12 8.81
C ALA A 66 14.01 -4.10 9.68
N ILE A 67 13.84 -5.42 9.48
CA ILE A 67 14.57 -6.45 10.21
C ILE A 67 16.07 -6.32 9.94
N ALA A 68 16.46 -6.12 8.68
CA ALA A 68 17.84 -5.92 8.28
C ALA A 68 18.43 -4.63 8.89
N ALA A 69 17.69 -3.51 8.80
CA ALA A 69 18.08 -2.23 9.38
C ALA A 69 18.30 -2.35 10.89
N LYS A 70 17.38 -3.00 11.61
CA LYS A 70 17.49 -3.19 13.06
C LYS A 70 18.74 -4.00 13.44
N ARG A 71 19.08 -5.02 12.66
CA ARG A 71 20.31 -5.84 12.86
C ARG A 71 21.58 -5.05 12.59
N LEU A 72 21.52 -4.05 11.73
CA LEU A 72 22.62 -3.15 11.39
C LEU A 72 22.67 -1.89 12.27
N HIS A 73 21.78 -1.78 13.26
CA HIS A 73 21.65 -0.61 14.15
C HIS A 73 21.33 0.70 13.42
N ILE A 74 20.66 0.61 12.27
CA ILE A 74 20.19 1.76 11.50
C ILE A 74 18.85 2.20 12.08
N PRO A 75 18.68 3.48 12.48
CA PRO A 75 17.42 4.01 12.96
C PRO A 75 16.27 3.85 11.94
N ILE A 76 15.10 3.41 12.42
CA ILE A 76 13.95 3.11 11.57
C ILE A 76 12.81 4.09 11.88
N PHE A 77 12.32 4.76 10.83
CA PHE A 77 11.16 5.64 10.85
C PHE A 77 10.04 4.98 10.05
N HIS A 78 8.92 4.69 10.70
CA HIS A 78 7.79 4.00 10.07
C HIS A 78 6.60 4.95 9.89
N MET A 79 6.29 5.30 8.66
CA MET A 79 5.09 6.05 8.26
C MET A 79 3.90 5.10 8.10
N GLU A 80 2.68 5.60 8.35
CA GLU A 80 1.44 4.81 8.37
C GLU A 80 1.39 3.79 9.52
N ALA A 81 2.17 4.05 10.57
CA ALA A 81 2.26 3.19 11.73
C ALA A 81 0.96 3.13 12.55
N GLY A 82 0.73 2.01 13.23
CA GLY A 82 -0.35 1.85 14.19
C GLY A 82 -1.72 1.56 13.60
N ASN A 83 -1.87 1.43 12.29
CA ASN A 83 -3.11 0.93 11.71
C ASN A 83 -3.35 -0.52 12.18
N ARG A 84 -4.60 -0.90 12.37
CA ARG A 84 -4.97 -2.25 12.81
C ARG A 84 -6.15 -2.78 12.01
N CYS A 85 -6.10 -4.06 11.70
CA CYS A 85 -7.21 -4.82 11.15
C CYS A 85 -7.65 -5.87 12.17
N LYS A 86 -8.96 -6.10 12.28
CA LYS A 86 -9.49 -7.18 13.13
C LYS A 86 -9.31 -8.56 12.50
N ASP A 87 -9.12 -8.59 11.18
CA ASP A 87 -8.83 -9.81 10.44
C ASP A 87 -7.31 -10.08 10.47
N GLU A 88 -6.93 -11.03 11.30
CA GLU A 88 -5.52 -11.43 11.46
C GLU A 88 -5.00 -12.29 10.29
N CYS A 89 -5.88 -12.75 9.39
CA CYS A 89 -5.47 -13.45 8.17
C CYS A 89 -4.85 -12.51 7.13
N LEU A 90 -4.97 -11.20 7.32
CA LEU A 90 -4.41 -10.21 6.42
C LEU A 90 -2.87 -10.16 6.56
N PRO A 91 -2.10 -10.47 5.50
CA PRO A 91 -0.63 -10.47 5.58
C PRO A 91 -0.06 -9.13 6.04
N GLU A 92 -0.67 -8.04 5.61
CA GLU A 92 -0.29 -6.68 5.98
C GLU A 92 -0.42 -6.42 7.48
N GLU A 93 -1.38 -7.05 8.16
CA GLU A 93 -1.52 -6.90 9.62
C GLU A 93 -0.33 -7.49 10.36
N THR A 94 0.17 -8.65 9.92
CA THR A 94 1.38 -9.27 10.47
C THR A 94 2.61 -8.39 10.25
N ASN A 95 2.81 -7.93 9.01
CA ASN A 95 3.93 -7.08 8.64
C ASN A 95 3.94 -5.79 9.46
N ARG A 96 2.80 -5.13 9.57
CA ARG A 96 2.60 -3.87 10.28
C ARG A 96 2.95 -4.01 11.76
N ARG A 97 2.46 -5.05 12.43
CA ARG A 97 2.77 -5.32 13.83
C ARG A 97 4.27 -5.52 14.06
N ILE A 98 4.93 -6.27 13.18
CA ILE A 98 6.39 -6.47 13.26
C ILE A 98 7.11 -5.12 13.16
N VAL A 99 6.80 -4.34 12.12
CA VAL A 99 7.52 -3.09 11.84
C VAL A 99 7.23 -2.03 12.89
N ASP A 100 5.99 -1.90 13.37
CA ASP A 100 5.64 -0.98 14.46
C ASP A 100 6.51 -1.23 15.71
N ILE A 101 6.68 -2.50 16.09
CA ILE A 101 7.41 -2.88 17.31
C ILE A 101 8.90 -2.62 17.19
N ILE A 102 9.50 -2.90 16.03
CA ILE A 102 10.96 -2.78 15.87
C ILE A 102 11.41 -1.40 15.42
N SER A 103 10.49 -0.52 15.00
CA SER A 103 10.81 0.86 14.58
C SER A 103 11.21 1.73 15.76
N ASP A 104 12.14 2.64 15.53
CA ASP A 104 12.61 3.57 16.55
C ASP A 104 11.67 4.77 16.67
N VAL A 105 11.04 5.16 15.55
CA VAL A 105 10.03 6.22 15.50
C VAL A 105 8.84 5.74 14.68
N ASN A 106 7.63 5.88 15.25
CA ASN A 106 6.37 5.58 14.60
C ASN A 106 5.62 6.87 14.25
N MET A 107 5.30 7.05 12.98
CA MET A 107 4.54 8.18 12.43
C MET A 107 3.14 7.71 12.05
N ALA A 108 2.19 7.93 12.95
CA ALA A 108 0.81 7.52 12.80
C ALA A 108 0.00 8.54 11.99
N TYR A 109 -0.97 8.09 11.21
CA TYR A 109 -1.84 8.98 10.44
C TYR A 109 -2.99 9.56 11.27
N SER A 110 -3.30 8.97 12.42
CA SER A 110 -4.42 9.40 13.27
C SER A 110 -4.15 9.16 14.74
N GLU A 111 -4.92 9.85 15.59
CA GLU A 111 -4.94 9.59 17.03
C GLU A 111 -5.41 8.16 17.37
N HIS A 112 -6.24 7.55 16.55
CA HIS A 112 -6.61 6.14 16.71
C HIS A 112 -5.41 5.23 16.56
N ALA A 113 -4.62 5.40 15.50
CA ALA A 113 -3.41 4.63 15.26
C ALA A 113 -2.40 4.82 16.40
N ARG A 114 -2.22 6.07 16.87
CA ARG A 114 -1.36 6.35 18.02
C ARG A 114 -1.79 5.62 19.30
N ARG A 115 -3.10 5.52 19.56
CA ARG A 115 -3.62 4.78 20.71
C ARG A 115 -3.30 3.29 20.61
N TYR A 116 -3.46 2.68 19.45
CA TYR A 116 -3.08 1.28 19.23
C TYR A 116 -1.60 1.03 19.49
N LEU A 117 -0.72 1.94 19.09
CA LEU A 117 0.71 1.84 19.38
C LEU A 117 0.96 1.91 20.89
N ALA A 118 0.29 2.82 21.60
CA ALA A 118 0.39 2.93 23.06
C ALA A 118 -0.12 1.68 23.78
N GLU A 119 -1.22 1.06 23.30
CA GLU A 119 -1.74 -0.21 23.82
C GLU A 119 -0.77 -1.38 23.60
N CYS A 120 0.06 -1.32 22.58
CA CYS A 120 1.17 -2.27 22.36
C CYS A 120 2.38 -2.00 23.26
N GLY A 121 2.33 -1.01 24.15
CA GLY A 121 3.43 -0.65 25.06
C GLY A 121 4.54 0.17 24.41
N LEU A 122 4.31 0.75 23.22
CA LEU A 122 5.31 1.57 22.55
C LEU A 122 5.43 2.96 23.20
N PRO A 123 6.65 3.51 23.32
CA PRO A 123 6.89 4.77 24.01
C PRO A 123 6.21 5.95 23.28
N LYS A 124 5.52 6.78 24.05
CA LYS A 124 4.82 7.96 23.53
C LYS A 124 5.77 8.98 22.90
N GLU A 125 6.98 9.06 23.40
CA GLU A 125 8.03 9.97 22.96
C GLU A 125 8.56 9.66 21.55
N ARG A 126 8.26 8.45 21.07
CA ARG A 126 8.66 7.97 19.74
C ARG A 126 7.48 7.76 18.79
N THR A 127 6.32 8.27 19.17
CA THR A 127 5.09 8.13 18.38
C THR A 127 4.50 9.51 18.07
N TYR A 128 4.49 9.87 16.79
CA TYR A 128 4.03 11.15 16.31
C TYR A 128 2.79 10.99 15.42
N VAL A 129 1.81 11.87 15.55
CA VAL A 129 0.68 11.94 14.62
C VAL A 129 1.04 12.94 13.53
N THR A 130 1.32 12.44 12.34
CA THR A 130 1.73 13.26 11.19
C THR A 130 0.58 13.56 10.22
N GLY A 131 -0.51 12.82 10.32
CA GLY A 131 -1.56 12.83 9.30
C GLY A 131 -1.18 11.98 8.08
N SER A 132 -2.14 11.76 7.20
CA SER A 132 -1.91 11.10 5.91
C SER A 132 -1.41 12.10 4.88
N PRO A 133 -0.38 11.77 4.07
CA PRO A 133 0.09 12.64 2.98
C PRO A 133 -0.89 12.70 1.80
N MET A 134 -1.94 11.88 1.78
CA MET A 134 -2.84 11.78 0.63
C MET A 134 -3.51 13.11 0.27
N ALA A 135 -3.90 13.91 1.28
CA ALA A 135 -4.51 15.21 1.04
C ALA A 135 -3.54 16.18 0.34
N GLU A 136 -2.27 16.17 0.76
CA GLU A 136 -1.21 16.96 0.15
C GLU A 136 -0.95 16.51 -1.29
N VAL A 137 -0.78 15.21 -1.53
CA VAL A 137 -0.59 14.64 -2.88
C VAL A 137 -1.75 15.02 -3.82
N LEU A 138 -3.00 14.92 -3.35
CA LEU A 138 -4.17 15.31 -4.16
C LEU A 138 -4.19 16.81 -4.44
N HIS A 139 -3.84 17.63 -3.46
CA HIS A 139 -3.80 19.08 -3.61
C HIS A 139 -2.72 19.52 -4.61
N ASP A 140 -1.53 18.95 -4.52
CA ASP A 140 -0.40 19.25 -5.40
C ASP A 140 -0.67 18.84 -6.85
N ASN A 141 -1.51 17.83 -7.06
CA ASN A 141 -1.90 17.35 -8.39
C ASN A 141 -3.32 17.82 -8.82
N LEU A 142 -3.93 18.75 -8.09
CA LEU A 142 -5.32 19.17 -8.35
C LEU A 142 -5.53 19.71 -9.77
N LYS A 143 -4.57 20.46 -10.28
CA LYS A 143 -4.62 21.04 -11.63
C LYS A 143 -4.65 19.96 -12.71
N GLU A 144 -3.85 18.93 -12.57
CA GLU A 144 -3.81 17.78 -13.46
C GLU A 144 -5.10 16.94 -13.35
N ILE A 145 -5.61 16.78 -12.14
CA ILE A 145 -6.88 16.07 -11.87
C ILE A 145 -8.05 16.80 -12.55
N GLU A 146 -8.16 18.11 -12.35
CA GLU A 146 -9.25 18.93 -12.93
C GLU A 146 -9.12 19.06 -14.45
N GLY A 147 -7.90 19.08 -14.98
CA GLY A 147 -7.61 19.10 -16.41
C GLY A 147 -7.79 17.75 -17.11
N SER A 148 -8.06 16.67 -16.38
CA SER A 148 -8.16 15.32 -16.93
C SER A 148 -9.38 15.16 -17.86
N ASP A 149 -9.15 14.60 -19.06
CA ASP A 149 -10.19 14.26 -20.02
C ASP A 149 -10.66 12.79 -19.91
N ILE A 150 -10.34 12.10 -18.82
CA ILE A 150 -10.61 10.67 -18.66
C ILE A 150 -12.11 10.33 -18.79
N LEU A 151 -13.00 11.13 -18.21
CA LEU A 151 -14.44 10.90 -18.33
C LEU A 151 -14.91 11.00 -19.80
N LYS A 152 -14.34 11.93 -20.55
CA LYS A 152 -14.61 12.09 -21.98
C LYS A 152 -14.12 10.89 -22.79
N LYS A 153 -12.87 10.44 -22.51
CA LYS A 153 -12.30 9.23 -23.13
C LYS A 153 -13.12 7.99 -22.87
N LEU A 154 -13.63 7.85 -21.64
CA LEU A 154 -14.47 6.73 -21.23
C LEU A 154 -15.97 6.92 -21.60
N ARG A 155 -16.34 8.03 -22.22
CA ARG A 155 -17.73 8.39 -22.56
C ARG A 155 -18.66 8.39 -21.35
N LEU A 156 -18.14 8.80 -20.18
CA LEU A 156 -18.88 8.89 -18.93
C LEU A 156 -19.31 10.34 -18.69
N GLN A 157 -20.48 10.51 -18.10
CA GLN A 157 -20.96 11.80 -17.63
C GLN A 157 -20.63 11.99 -16.15
N PRO A 158 -20.19 13.20 -15.72
CA PRO A 158 -19.96 13.47 -14.31
C PRO A 158 -21.17 13.11 -13.45
N LYS A 159 -20.94 12.42 -12.34
CA LYS A 159 -21.99 11.98 -11.39
C LYS A 159 -23.04 10.99 -11.95
N LYS A 160 -22.83 10.44 -13.15
CA LYS A 160 -23.72 9.46 -13.80
C LYS A 160 -23.04 8.10 -13.99
N TYR A 161 -22.20 7.70 -13.07
CA TYR A 161 -21.56 6.39 -13.04
C TYR A 161 -21.23 5.99 -11.60
N ILE A 162 -21.05 4.72 -11.38
CA ILE A 162 -20.58 4.16 -10.11
C ILE A 162 -19.11 3.78 -10.27
N LEU A 163 -18.25 4.30 -9.40
CA LEU A 163 -16.85 3.91 -9.35
C LEU A 163 -16.68 2.71 -8.40
N LEU A 164 -16.15 1.61 -8.92
CA LEU A 164 -15.86 0.39 -8.17
C LEU A 164 -14.36 0.19 -8.02
N SER A 165 -13.93 -0.09 -6.80
CA SER A 165 -12.61 -0.63 -6.48
C SER A 165 -12.78 -1.90 -5.65
N ALA A 166 -12.39 -3.06 -6.19
CA ALA A 166 -12.48 -4.35 -5.50
C ALA A 166 -11.30 -5.22 -5.94
N HIS A 167 -10.35 -5.46 -5.05
CA HIS A 167 -9.12 -6.17 -5.37
C HIS A 167 -8.58 -7.05 -4.24
N ARG A 168 -9.34 -7.23 -3.14
CA ARG A 168 -8.95 -8.10 -2.03
C ARG A 168 -9.03 -9.56 -2.43
N GLU A 169 -8.07 -10.35 -1.97
CA GLU A 169 -7.96 -11.79 -2.26
C GLU A 169 -9.22 -12.55 -1.89
N GLU A 170 -9.78 -12.28 -0.72
CA GLU A 170 -10.99 -12.95 -0.20
C GLU A 170 -12.21 -12.78 -1.12
N ASN A 171 -12.25 -11.65 -1.86
CA ASN A 171 -13.35 -11.35 -2.76
C ASN A 171 -13.15 -11.91 -4.17
N ILE A 172 -11.90 -12.21 -4.55
CA ILE A 172 -11.53 -12.50 -5.93
C ILE A 172 -11.08 -13.96 -6.11
N ASP A 173 -10.43 -14.54 -5.09
CA ASP A 173 -9.74 -15.82 -5.25
C ASP A 173 -10.66 -17.02 -5.21
N THR A 174 -11.83 -16.93 -4.61
CA THR A 174 -12.84 -17.97 -4.67
C THR A 174 -13.91 -17.64 -5.72
N GLU A 175 -14.23 -18.59 -6.60
CA GLU A 175 -15.24 -18.42 -7.64
C GLU A 175 -16.59 -17.99 -7.06
N LYS A 176 -17.00 -18.58 -5.94
CA LYS A 176 -18.25 -18.25 -5.24
C LYS A 176 -18.30 -16.77 -4.83
N ASN A 177 -17.25 -16.26 -4.20
CA ASN A 177 -17.20 -14.88 -3.73
C ASN A 177 -17.14 -13.91 -4.91
N PHE A 178 -16.34 -14.23 -5.92
CA PHE A 178 -16.24 -13.46 -7.16
C PHE A 178 -17.61 -13.32 -7.84
N LEU A 179 -18.30 -14.43 -8.11
CA LEU A 179 -19.62 -14.44 -8.74
C LEU A 179 -20.65 -13.69 -7.90
N SER A 180 -20.65 -13.88 -6.58
CA SER A 180 -21.54 -13.18 -5.66
C SER A 180 -21.34 -11.67 -5.70
N LEU A 181 -20.09 -11.23 -5.65
CA LEU A 181 -19.72 -9.82 -5.73
C LEU A 181 -20.18 -9.19 -7.06
N PHE A 182 -19.82 -9.82 -8.19
CA PHE A 182 -20.16 -9.26 -9.50
C PHE A 182 -21.66 -9.32 -9.81
N THR A 183 -22.37 -10.33 -9.27
CA THR A 183 -23.84 -10.36 -9.34
C THR A 183 -24.45 -9.16 -8.59
N ALA A 184 -23.96 -8.85 -7.40
CA ALA A 184 -24.43 -7.69 -6.64
C ALA A 184 -24.12 -6.37 -7.36
N ILE A 185 -22.94 -6.25 -7.97
CA ILE A 185 -22.51 -5.09 -8.75
C ILE A 185 -23.42 -4.88 -9.96
N ASN A 186 -23.72 -5.94 -10.73
CA ASN A 186 -24.63 -5.85 -11.88
C ASN A 186 -26.04 -5.41 -11.46
N ARG A 187 -26.55 -5.95 -10.36
CA ARG A 187 -27.85 -5.50 -9.80
C ARG A 187 -27.85 -4.02 -9.39
N LEU A 188 -26.71 -3.48 -8.92
CA LEU A 188 -26.60 -2.06 -8.65
C LEU A 188 -26.64 -1.23 -9.94
N ALA A 189 -25.95 -1.67 -11.00
CA ALA A 189 -26.00 -1.02 -12.30
C ALA A 189 -27.43 -0.94 -12.83
N GLU A 190 -28.14 -2.06 -12.81
CA GLU A 190 -29.54 -2.15 -13.23
C GLU A 190 -30.47 -1.27 -12.38
N LYS A 191 -30.34 -1.35 -11.04
CA LYS A 191 -31.17 -0.61 -10.10
C LYS A 191 -31.09 0.90 -10.28
N TYR A 192 -29.87 1.41 -10.54
CA TYR A 192 -29.62 2.84 -10.65
C TYR A 192 -29.53 3.34 -12.09
N ASP A 193 -29.65 2.45 -13.06
CA ASP A 193 -29.47 2.74 -14.48
C ASP A 193 -28.20 3.54 -14.75
N MET A 194 -27.09 3.04 -14.16
CA MET A 194 -25.79 3.70 -14.23
C MET A 194 -24.70 2.71 -14.65
N PRO A 195 -23.78 3.12 -15.53
CA PRO A 195 -22.59 2.32 -15.83
C PRO A 195 -21.68 2.21 -14.60
N ILE A 196 -21.01 1.08 -14.46
CA ILE A 196 -20.01 0.87 -13.44
C ILE A 196 -18.62 0.98 -14.05
N LEU A 197 -17.81 1.93 -13.55
CA LEU A 197 -16.41 2.04 -13.85
C LEU A 197 -15.63 1.22 -12.82
N TYR A 198 -15.09 0.10 -13.25
CA TYR A 198 -14.27 -0.77 -12.40
C TYR A 198 -12.79 -0.45 -12.54
N SER A 199 -12.19 0.08 -11.48
CA SER A 199 -10.73 0.21 -11.38
C SER A 199 -10.13 -1.18 -11.16
N CYS A 200 -9.88 -1.87 -12.28
CA CYS A 200 -9.51 -3.28 -12.27
C CYS A 200 -8.02 -3.47 -11.95
N HIS A 201 -7.74 -4.07 -10.81
CA HIS A 201 -6.39 -4.49 -10.45
C HIS A 201 -5.90 -5.59 -11.41
N PRO A 202 -4.59 -5.66 -11.77
CA PRO A 202 -4.05 -6.68 -12.66
C PRO A 202 -4.40 -8.13 -12.28
N ARG A 203 -4.50 -8.42 -10.98
CA ARG A 203 -4.94 -9.73 -10.48
C ARG A 203 -6.36 -10.08 -10.93
N SER A 204 -7.27 -9.09 -10.90
CA SER A 204 -8.67 -9.29 -11.31
C SER A 204 -8.83 -9.44 -12.82
N ARG A 205 -7.88 -8.90 -13.63
CA ARG A 205 -7.91 -9.03 -15.09
C ARG A 205 -7.59 -10.44 -15.59
N LYS A 206 -6.94 -11.25 -14.78
CA LYS A 206 -6.53 -12.63 -15.14
C LYS A 206 -7.62 -13.66 -14.91
N ARG A 207 -8.76 -13.25 -14.39
CA ARG A 207 -9.97 -14.05 -14.13
C ARG A 207 -11.13 -13.57 -14.97
#